data_fbf66b3cebf41934ee96ff473e106248
#
_entry.id   fbf66b3cebf41934ee96ff473e106248
#
_cell.length_a   1.000
_cell.length_b   1.000
_cell.length_c   1.000
_cell.angle_alpha   90.00
_cell.angle_beta   90.00
_cell.angle_gamma   90.00
#
_symmetry.space_group_name_H-M   'P 1'
#
loop_
_entity.id
_entity.type
_entity.pdbx_description
1 polymer ?
#
loop_
_entity_poly.entity_id
_entity_poly.type
_entity_poly.pdbx_seq_one_letter_code
_entity_poly.pdbx_strand_id
1 'polypeptide(L)'
;MHAKNPEKLLAKTIKSLKKNSFPDSLNRWLRTLANHDNTTILAYFHDETPQILFTDSETEAVHQNMTQVYLSGAYLLDPFYELHNSNADTDLYRLSDIAPDQFSRNQYFLEYYQRTTIIDELAFLIWPSPQISVHVCLGRDIKSTRRFSIRELSLAKQVVPIVETLICEHWGNLRFSSADPGEDTLQRMIRLVAETHGINLTKRQAEVALLVLRGHSSTSIGLRLGISPQTVKVFRKQLYQKCSISSQAELFALITPLLVN
;
A
#
# COMPACT_ATOMS: atom_id res chain seq x y z
N MET A 1 8.41 12.61 33.07
CA MET A 1 8.32 11.72 31.89
C MET A 1 8.29 10.29 32.39
N HIS A 2 7.11 9.64 32.48
CA HIS A 2 7.04 8.21 32.82
C HIS A 2 7.71 7.43 31.71
N ALA A 3 8.79 6.71 32.02
CA ALA A 3 9.42 5.78 31.11
C ALA A 3 8.32 4.83 30.59
N LYS A 4 8.02 4.90 29.29
CA LYS A 4 7.09 3.98 28.66
C LYS A 4 7.71 2.60 28.78
N ASN A 5 7.16 1.74 29.66
CA ASN A 5 7.63 0.37 29.86
C ASN A 5 7.03 -0.49 28.72
N PRO A 6 7.83 -0.87 27.71
CA PRO A 6 7.34 -1.61 26.53
C PRO A 6 6.69 -2.95 26.91
N GLU A 7 7.22 -3.64 27.94
CA GLU A 7 6.72 -4.94 28.40
C GLU A 7 5.30 -4.81 28.99
N LYS A 8 5.08 -3.76 29.77
CA LYS A 8 3.76 -3.47 30.35
C LYS A 8 2.73 -3.14 29.28
N LEU A 9 3.15 -2.43 28.21
CA LEU A 9 2.28 -2.11 27.09
C LEU A 9 2.01 -3.35 26.25
N LEU A 10 3.00 -4.19 25.99
CA LEU A 10 2.82 -5.49 25.33
C LEU A 10 1.82 -6.37 26.10
N ALA A 11 1.98 -6.48 27.42
CA ALA A 11 1.03 -7.22 28.26
C ALA A 11 -0.41 -6.68 28.17
N LYS A 12 -0.58 -5.35 28.03
CA LYS A 12 -1.87 -4.72 27.76
C LYS A 12 -2.42 -5.11 26.38
N THR A 13 -1.56 -5.09 25.36
CA THR A 13 -1.93 -5.47 23.99
C THR A 13 -2.43 -6.91 23.95
N ILE A 14 -1.71 -7.85 24.60
CA ILE A 14 -2.13 -9.26 24.71
C ILE A 14 -3.50 -9.37 25.41
N LYS A 15 -3.75 -8.65 26.50
CA LYS A 15 -5.03 -8.65 27.21
C LYS A 15 -6.18 -8.03 26.42
N SER A 16 -5.89 -7.27 25.38
CA SER A 16 -6.87 -6.65 24.49
C SER A 16 -7.21 -7.49 23.24
N LEU A 17 -6.58 -8.64 23.05
CA LEU A 17 -6.90 -9.57 21.94
C LEU A 17 -8.41 -9.87 21.89
N LYS A 18 -8.95 -9.95 20.67
CA LYS A 18 -10.39 -10.15 20.39
C LYS A 18 -11.30 -9.02 20.90
N LYS A 19 -10.76 -7.88 21.32
CA LYS A 19 -11.53 -6.70 21.77
C LYS A 19 -11.33 -5.53 20.81
N ASN A 20 -12.29 -4.63 20.73
CA ASN A 20 -12.21 -3.41 19.90
C ASN A 20 -11.03 -2.47 20.30
N SER A 21 -10.50 -2.62 21.53
CA SER A 21 -9.34 -1.85 22.01
C SER A 21 -7.98 -2.39 21.57
N PHE A 22 -7.96 -3.52 20.85
CA PHE A 22 -6.69 -4.14 20.44
C PHE A 22 -5.86 -3.24 19.51
N PRO A 23 -6.42 -2.66 18.43
CA PRO A 23 -5.62 -1.83 17.51
C PRO A 23 -4.97 -0.62 18.21
N ASP A 24 -5.71 0.06 19.09
CA ASP A 24 -5.18 1.17 19.90
C ASP A 24 -4.07 0.70 20.85
N SER A 25 -4.25 -0.45 21.49
CA SER A 25 -3.24 -1.02 22.40
C SER A 25 -1.97 -1.43 21.66
N LEU A 26 -2.11 -2.04 20.47
CA LEU A 26 -1.01 -2.38 19.57
C LEU A 26 -0.24 -1.13 19.14
N ASN A 27 -0.94 -0.10 18.67
CA ASN A 27 -0.37 1.19 18.28
C ASN A 27 0.47 1.79 19.41
N ARG A 28 -0.08 1.85 20.62
CA ARG A 28 0.64 2.40 21.78
C ARG A 28 1.90 1.62 22.14
N TRP A 29 1.88 0.30 21.99
CA TRP A 29 3.06 -0.53 22.21
C TRP A 29 4.11 -0.28 21.13
N LEU A 30 3.74 -0.34 19.84
CA LEU A 30 4.64 -0.12 18.72
C LEU A 30 5.28 1.28 18.76
N ARG A 31 4.56 2.30 19.24
CA ARG A 31 5.09 3.66 19.43
C ARG A 31 6.24 3.75 20.43
N THR A 32 6.42 2.73 21.28
CA THR A 32 7.58 2.66 22.18
C THR A 32 8.84 2.13 21.51
N LEU A 33 8.68 1.39 20.40
CA LEU A 33 9.77 0.75 19.64
C LEU A 33 10.23 1.63 18.49
N ALA A 34 9.27 2.09 17.71
CA ALA A 34 9.46 3.04 16.61
C ALA A 34 8.51 4.22 16.84
N ASN A 35 9.04 5.34 17.33
CA ASN A 35 8.23 6.53 17.58
C ASN A 35 7.67 7.05 16.25
N HIS A 36 6.36 7.02 16.06
CA HIS A 36 5.64 7.41 14.84
C HIS A 36 4.53 8.41 15.17
N ASP A 37 4.11 9.18 14.17
CA ASP A 37 3.13 10.25 14.32
C ASP A 37 1.72 9.78 13.98
N ASN A 38 1.63 8.82 13.06
CA ASN A 38 0.37 8.26 12.60
C ASN A 38 0.44 6.73 12.42
N THR A 39 -0.71 6.10 12.43
CA THR A 39 -0.87 4.66 12.20
C THR A 39 -2.10 4.42 11.34
N THR A 40 -1.93 3.56 10.33
CA THR A 40 -3.03 3.00 9.55
C THR A 40 -2.92 1.49 9.58
N ILE A 41 -4.00 0.79 9.91
CA ILE A 41 -4.06 -0.67 9.79
C ILE A 41 -5.08 -1.00 8.70
N LEU A 42 -4.62 -1.68 7.66
CA LEU A 42 -5.39 -2.08 6.49
C LEU A 42 -5.41 -3.61 6.37
N ALA A 43 -6.54 -4.16 5.97
CA ALA A 43 -6.60 -5.51 5.43
C ALA A 43 -6.73 -5.43 3.91
N TYR A 44 -5.85 -6.13 3.21
CA TYR A 44 -5.94 -6.35 1.77
C TYR A 44 -6.44 -7.76 1.50
N PHE A 45 -7.31 -7.86 0.52
CA PHE A 45 -7.93 -9.07 0.06
C PHE A 45 -7.56 -9.30 -1.40
N HIS A 46 -7.52 -10.55 -1.82
CA HIS A 46 -7.28 -10.84 -3.23
C HIS A 46 -8.50 -10.36 -4.04
N ASP A 47 -8.24 -9.52 -5.05
CA ASP A 47 -9.24 -8.98 -6.01
C ASP A 47 -10.35 -8.08 -5.40
N GLU A 48 -10.14 -7.50 -4.21
CA GLU A 48 -11.15 -6.68 -3.55
C GLU A 48 -10.60 -5.37 -2.97
N THR A 49 -11.50 -4.42 -2.70
CA THR A 49 -11.13 -3.15 -2.07
C THR A 49 -10.60 -3.37 -0.65
N PRO A 50 -9.49 -2.75 -0.26
CA PRO A 50 -8.95 -2.84 1.09
C PRO A 50 -9.93 -2.35 2.15
N GLN A 51 -9.86 -2.94 3.34
CA GLN A 51 -10.62 -2.50 4.50
C GLN A 51 -9.73 -1.77 5.50
N ILE A 52 -10.16 -0.58 5.94
CA ILE A 52 -9.51 0.13 7.05
C ILE A 52 -9.96 -0.54 8.36
N LEU A 53 -8.99 -1.07 9.12
CA LEU A 53 -9.23 -1.69 10.42
C LEU A 53 -8.99 -0.71 11.57
N PHE A 54 -8.09 0.27 11.37
CA PHE A 54 -7.75 1.28 12.37
C PHE A 54 -7.02 2.45 11.75
N THR A 55 -7.26 3.65 12.27
CA THR A 55 -6.48 4.86 11.98
C THR A 55 -6.23 5.65 13.27
N ASP A 56 -5.02 6.21 13.40
CA ASP A 56 -4.65 7.14 14.46
C ASP A 56 -3.67 8.18 13.91
N SER A 57 -3.99 9.46 14.05
CA SER A 57 -3.13 10.56 13.65
C SER A 57 -3.53 11.86 14.35
N GLU A 58 -2.55 12.67 14.73
CA GLU A 58 -2.78 14.05 15.16
C GLU A 58 -2.92 15.03 13.99
N THR A 59 -2.57 14.58 12.77
CA THR A 59 -2.63 15.38 11.55
C THR A 59 -3.75 14.86 10.66
N GLU A 60 -4.84 15.64 10.53
CA GLU A 60 -6.03 15.26 9.77
C GLU A 60 -5.69 14.94 8.29
N ALA A 61 -4.77 15.70 7.68
CA ALA A 61 -4.35 15.51 6.29
C ALA A 61 -3.85 14.09 5.97
N VAL A 62 -3.30 13.35 6.95
CA VAL A 62 -2.80 11.98 6.76
C VAL A 62 -3.91 11.05 6.27
N HIS A 63 -5.10 11.17 6.85
CA HIS A 63 -6.22 10.26 6.56
C HIS A 63 -7.36 10.90 5.77
N GLN A 64 -7.27 12.22 5.46
CA GLN A 64 -8.35 13.00 4.85
C GLN A 64 -8.87 12.38 3.54
N ASN A 65 -7.98 11.83 2.72
CA ASN A 65 -8.31 11.27 1.42
C ASN A 65 -8.36 9.72 1.40
N MET A 66 -8.29 9.07 2.57
CA MET A 66 -8.27 7.61 2.66
C MET A 66 -9.52 6.97 2.02
N THR A 67 -10.70 7.40 2.41
CA THR A 67 -11.94 6.77 1.93
C THR A 67 -12.26 7.18 0.49
N GLN A 68 -12.14 8.46 0.16
CA GLN A 68 -12.62 8.98 -1.13
C GLN A 68 -11.63 8.78 -2.27
N VAL A 69 -10.33 8.66 -2.00
CA VAL A 69 -9.29 8.53 -3.02
C VAL A 69 -8.57 7.19 -2.91
N TYR A 70 -8.04 6.86 -1.72
CA TYR A 70 -7.22 5.65 -1.57
C TYR A 70 -8.06 4.39 -1.79
N LEU A 71 -9.14 4.20 -1.02
CA LEU A 71 -9.99 3.00 -1.15
C LEU A 71 -10.75 2.92 -2.47
N SER A 72 -10.98 4.06 -3.14
CA SER A 72 -11.65 4.07 -4.43
C SER A 72 -10.77 3.57 -5.59
N GLY A 73 -9.44 3.36 -5.38
CA GLY A 73 -8.58 2.78 -6.40
C GLY A 73 -7.12 3.23 -6.35
N ALA A 74 -6.78 4.33 -5.65
CA ALA A 74 -5.40 4.78 -5.57
C ALA A 74 -4.48 3.74 -4.88
N TYR A 75 -5.01 2.87 -4.02
CA TYR A 75 -4.29 1.76 -3.40
C TYR A 75 -3.62 0.82 -4.41
N LEU A 76 -4.16 0.70 -5.63
CA LEU A 76 -3.59 -0.12 -6.70
C LEU A 76 -2.20 0.35 -7.15
N LEU A 77 -1.87 1.61 -6.85
CA LEU A 77 -0.59 2.24 -7.17
C LEU A 77 0.35 2.32 -5.97
N ASP A 78 -0.11 1.87 -4.80
CA ASP A 78 0.65 1.88 -3.56
C ASP A 78 1.71 0.78 -3.55
N PRO A 79 3.00 1.10 -3.28
CA PRO A 79 4.04 0.09 -3.13
C PRO A 79 3.76 -0.97 -2.06
N PHE A 80 3.04 -0.63 -0.98
CA PHE A 80 2.66 -1.60 0.03
C PHE A 80 1.58 -2.58 -0.47
N TYR A 81 0.63 -2.12 -1.29
CA TYR A 81 -0.33 -3.03 -1.93
C TYR A 81 0.36 -4.00 -2.89
N GLU A 82 1.44 -3.56 -3.55
CA GLU A 82 2.23 -4.46 -4.41
C GLU A 82 2.87 -5.63 -3.65
N LEU A 83 3.20 -5.45 -2.36
CA LEU A 83 3.67 -6.55 -1.50
C LEU A 83 2.57 -7.62 -1.32
N HIS A 84 1.32 -7.21 -1.14
CA HIS A 84 0.17 -8.12 -1.10
C HIS A 84 0.03 -8.90 -2.42
N ASN A 85 0.01 -8.20 -3.55
CA ASN A 85 -0.14 -8.81 -4.88
C ASN A 85 0.99 -9.77 -5.26
N SER A 86 2.19 -9.51 -4.79
CA SER A 86 3.37 -10.35 -5.05
C SER A 86 3.53 -11.49 -4.05
N ASN A 87 2.61 -11.63 -3.08
CA ASN A 87 2.71 -12.58 -1.96
C ASN A 87 4.07 -12.48 -1.25
N ALA A 88 4.49 -11.25 -0.95
CA ALA A 88 5.74 -10.99 -0.23
C ALA A 88 5.72 -11.65 1.16
N ASP A 89 6.89 -12.02 1.67
CA ASP A 89 7.02 -12.65 2.98
C ASP A 89 6.55 -11.74 4.11
N THR A 90 6.09 -12.35 5.21
CA THR A 90 5.85 -11.64 6.47
C THR A 90 7.15 -10.97 6.93
N ASP A 91 7.19 -9.65 6.95
CA ASP A 91 8.33 -8.86 7.46
C ASP A 91 7.91 -7.40 7.73
N LEU A 92 8.88 -6.60 8.16
CA LEU A 92 8.81 -5.14 8.21
C LEU A 92 9.42 -4.55 6.94
N TYR A 93 8.64 -3.77 6.23
CA TYR A 93 9.03 -3.09 5.01
C TYR A 93 9.08 -1.58 5.22
N ARG A 94 10.05 -0.92 4.61
CA ARG A 94 10.12 0.55 4.57
C ARG A 94 9.77 1.03 3.17
N LEU A 95 8.94 2.04 3.07
CA LEU A 95 8.51 2.58 1.78
C LEU A 95 9.69 2.92 0.85
N SER A 96 10.75 3.56 1.37
CA SER A 96 11.93 3.92 0.58
C SER A 96 12.66 2.72 -0.04
N ASP A 97 12.52 1.52 0.54
CA ASP A 97 13.25 0.33 0.12
C ASP A 97 12.46 -0.48 -0.93
N ILE A 98 11.13 -0.34 -0.92
CA ILE A 98 10.22 -1.06 -1.82
C ILE A 98 9.66 -0.19 -2.94
N ALA A 99 9.69 1.14 -2.77
CA ALA A 99 9.14 2.06 -3.76
C ALA A 99 9.88 1.94 -5.11
N PRO A 100 9.15 2.01 -6.23
CA PRO A 100 9.74 2.01 -7.56
C PRO A 100 10.74 3.16 -7.76
N ASP A 101 11.70 2.96 -8.66
CA ASP A 101 12.81 3.87 -8.92
C ASP A 101 12.41 5.30 -9.35
N GLN A 102 11.18 5.49 -9.86
CA GLN A 102 10.63 6.80 -10.20
C GLN A 102 9.40 7.17 -9.36
N PHE A 103 9.21 6.52 -8.22
CA PHE A 103 8.03 6.70 -7.37
C PHE A 103 7.76 8.18 -7.01
N SER A 104 8.78 8.91 -6.57
CA SER A 104 8.63 10.34 -6.20
C SER A 104 8.28 11.27 -7.37
N ARG A 105 8.35 10.79 -8.61
CA ARG A 105 8.03 11.55 -9.83
C ARG A 105 6.72 11.09 -10.47
N ASN A 106 6.10 10.03 -9.95
CA ASN A 106 4.84 9.56 -10.49
C ASN A 106 3.66 10.41 -9.99
N GLN A 107 2.55 10.33 -10.73
CA GLN A 107 1.37 11.15 -10.45
C GLN A 107 0.68 10.72 -9.14
N TYR A 108 0.71 9.41 -8.78
CA TYR A 108 0.21 8.92 -7.49
C TYR A 108 0.91 9.59 -6.31
N PHE A 109 2.25 9.67 -6.36
CA PHE A 109 3.02 10.36 -5.33
C PHE A 109 2.64 11.83 -5.23
N LEU A 110 2.59 12.53 -6.37
CA LEU A 110 2.34 13.98 -6.42
C LEU A 110 0.90 14.35 -6.03
N GLU A 111 -0.09 13.57 -6.46
CA GLU A 111 -1.51 13.91 -6.26
C GLU A 111 -2.08 13.33 -4.96
N TYR A 112 -1.58 12.20 -4.50
CA TYR A 112 -2.08 11.53 -3.30
C TYR A 112 -1.05 11.53 -2.17
N TYR A 113 0.07 10.81 -2.33
CA TYR A 113 0.99 10.55 -1.23
C TYR A 113 1.60 11.82 -0.64
N GLN A 114 2.03 12.76 -1.48
CA GLN A 114 2.60 14.04 -1.02
C GLN A 114 1.62 14.87 -0.18
N ARG A 115 0.31 14.70 -0.38
CA ARG A 115 -0.74 15.41 0.39
C ARG A 115 -0.96 14.83 1.79
N THR A 116 -0.50 13.61 2.05
CA THR A 116 -0.60 12.98 3.37
C THR A 116 0.36 13.57 4.40
N THR A 117 1.30 14.42 3.98
CA THR A 117 2.38 14.99 4.81
C THR A 117 3.37 13.96 5.35
N ILE A 118 3.26 12.69 4.99
CA ILE A 118 4.16 11.61 5.43
C ILE A 118 5.53 11.79 4.77
N ILE A 119 6.59 11.74 5.58
CA ILE A 119 7.99 11.86 5.14
C ILE A 119 8.76 10.54 5.19
N ASP A 120 8.24 9.55 5.94
CA ASP A 120 8.80 8.21 6.04
C ASP A 120 7.75 7.24 6.58
N GLU A 121 7.75 6.01 6.08
CA GLU A 121 6.72 5.03 6.43
C GLU A 121 7.29 3.61 6.50
N LEU A 122 6.86 2.88 7.53
CA LEU A 122 7.14 1.46 7.75
C LEU A 122 5.82 0.69 7.74
N ALA A 123 5.81 -0.50 7.19
CA ALA A 123 4.66 -1.40 7.30
C ALA A 123 5.08 -2.80 7.74
N PHE A 124 4.44 -3.33 8.77
CA PHE A 124 4.44 -4.76 9.04
C PHE A 124 3.45 -5.40 8.06
N LEU A 125 3.93 -6.30 7.21
CA LEU A 125 3.12 -7.15 6.36
C LEU A 125 2.93 -8.50 7.05
N ILE A 126 1.69 -8.85 7.35
CA ILE A 126 1.33 -10.09 8.04
C ILE A 126 0.23 -10.80 7.27
N TRP A 127 0.30 -12.12 7.17
CA TRP A 127 -0.70 -12.96 6.51
C TRP A 127 -1.52 -13.76 7.53
N PRO A 128 -2.68 -13.25 8.03
CA PRO A 128 -3.59 -14.03 8.86
C PRO A 128 -4.19 -15.24 8.14
N SER A 129 -4.27 -15.17 6.82
CA SER A 129 -4.67 -16.28 5.94
C SER A 129 -4.01 -16.16 4.57
N PRO A 130 -3.96 -17.19 3.73
CA PRO A 130 -3.29 -17.15 2.43
C PRO A 130 -3.84 -16.09 1.46
N GLN A 131 -5.06 -15.59 1.67
CA GLN A 131 -5.73 -14.63 0.78
C GLN A 131 -5.89 -13.25 1.39
N ILE A 132 -5.49 -13.06 2.64
CA ILE A 132 -5.68 -11.81 3.37
C ILE A 132 -4.37 -11.40 4.00
N SER A 133 -3.86 -10.22 3.67
CA SER A 133 -2.77 -9.62 4.41
C SER A 133 -3.24 -8.43 5.24
N VAL A 134 -2.69 -8.28 6.43
CA VAL A 134 -2.89 -7.11 7.30
C VAL A 134 -1.60 -6.32 7.32
N HIS A 135 -1.70 -5.04 6.95
CA HIS A 135 -0.58 -4.11 6.97
C HIS A 135 -0.75 -3.15 8.14
N VAL A 136 0.23 -3.12 9.05
CA VAL A 136 0.30 -2.14 10.13
C VAL A 136 1.30 -1.07 9.73
N CYS A 137 0.79 0.00 9.14
CA CYS A 137 1.58 1.12 8.63
C CYS A 137 1.84 2.14 9.75
N LEU A 138 3.10 2.48 9.95
CA LEU A 138 3.58 3.45 10.92
C LEU A 138 4.23 4.61 10.15
N GLY A 139 3.64 5.79 10.20
CA GLY A 139 4.11 6.95 9.46
C GLY A 139 4.78 8.00 10.35
N ARG A 140 5.80 8.63 9.80
CA ARG A 140 6.31 9.91 10.28
C ARG A 140 5.87 11.01 9.35
N ASP A 141 5.27 12.04 9.91
CA ASP A 141 4.86 13.21 9.16
C ASP A 141 5.87 14.37 9.29
N ILE A 142 5.59 15.47 8.59
CA ILE A 142 6.44 16.65 8.55
C ILE A 142 6.68 17.26 9.94
N LYS A 143 5.82 17.01 10.93
CA LYS A 143 5.99 17.51 12.32
C LYS A 143 7.17 16.87 13.03
N SER A 144 7.44 15.60 12.75
CA SER A 144 8.60 14.90 13.33
C SER A 144 9.94 15.39 12.81
N THR A 145 9.98 16.05 11.64
CA THR A 145 11.18 16.60 10.98
C THR A 145 12.30 15.58 10.71
N ARG A 146 12.13 14.31 11.06
CA ARG A 146 13.14 13.25 10.89
C ARG A 146 12.50 11.93 10.47
N ARG A 147 13.23 11.16 9.69
CA ARG A 147 12.88 9.79 9.30
C ARG A 147 13.14 8.81 10.45
N PHE A 148 12.68 7.57 10.29
CA PHE A 148 13.00 6.49 11.22
C PHE A 148 14.52 6.24 11.24
N SER A 149 15.08 6.15 12.45
CA SER A 149 16.48 5.82 12.66
C SER A 149 16.74 4.31 12.46
N ILE A 150 17.99 3.94 12.20
CA ILE A 150 18.41 2.53 12.09
C ILE A 150 18.06 1.74 13.36
N ARG A 151 18.16 2.37 14.54
CA ARG A 151 17.79 1.74 15.80
C ARG A 151 16.29 1.43 15.88
N GLU A 152 15.44 2.38 15.49
CA GLU A 152 13.97 2.18 15.46
C GLU A 152 13.58 1.09 14.45
N LEU A 153 14.21 1.08 13.29
CA LEU A 153 14.03 0.00 12.29
C LEU A 153 14.41 -1.37 12.86
N SER A 154 15.59 -1.45 13.51
CA SER A 154 16.06 -2.70 14.11
C SER A 154 15.12 -3.21 15.20
N LEU A 155 14.66 -2.32 16.09
CA LEU A 155 13.72 -2.68 17.16
C LEU A 155 12.37 -3.14 16.59
N ALA A 156 11.84 -2.44 15.59
CA ALA A 156 10.60 -2.82 14.93
C ALA A 156 10.74 -4.17 14.20
N LYS A 157 11.87 -4.41 13.54
CA LYS A 157 12.14 -5.68 12.85
C LYS A 157 12.25 -6.88 13.81
N GLN A 158 12.85 -6.68 14.96
CA GLN A 158 12.98 -7.74 15.99
C GLN A 158 11.63 -8.23 16.53
N VAL A 159 10.59 -7.41 16.49
CA VAL A 159 9.27 -7.76 17.01
C VAL A 159 8.31 -8.28 15.95
N VAL A 160 8.73 -8.43 14.70
CA VAL A 160 7.89 -8.98 13.63
C VAL A 160 7.20 -10.29 14.05
N PRO A 161 7.87 -11.30 14.65
CA PRO A 161 7.19 -12.54 15.05
C PRO A 161 6.12 -12.32 16.14
N ILE A 162 6.30 -11.33 17.01
CA ILE A 162 5.30 -10.99 18.02
C ILE A 162 4.09 -10.32 17.38
N VAL A 163 4.33 -9.35 16.48
CA VAL A 163 3.27 -8.66 15.74
C VAL A 163 2.48 -9.66 14.90
N GLU A 164 3.16 -10.57 14.21
CA GLU A 164 2.54 -11.65 13.44
C GLU A 164 1.60 -12.49 14.31
N THR A 165 2.08 -12.99 15.45
CA THR A 165 1.27 -13.78 16.38
C THR A 165 0.03 -13.00 16.84
N LEU A 166 0.20 -11.73 17.23
CA LEU A 166 -0.90 -10.89 17.70
C LEU A 166 -1.94 -10.60 16.61
N ILE A 167 -1.50 -10.32 15.40
CA ILE A 167 -2.36 -10.03 14.25
C ILE A 167 -3.13 -11.28 13.83
N CYS A 168 -2.43 -12.41 13.67
CA CYS A 168 -3.05 -13.69 13.32
C CYS A 168 -4.08 -14.12 14.37
N GLU A 169 -3.77 -13.96 15.66
CA GLU A 169 -4.71 -14.28 16.74
C GLU A 169 -5.91 -13.34 16.73
N HIS A 170 -5.72 -12.03 16.53
CA HIS A 170 -6.81 -11.06 16.59
C HIS A 170 -7.69 -11.10 15.34
N TRP A 171 -7.10 -11.11 14.16
CA TRP A 171 -7.77 -11.02 12.85
C TRP A 171 -7.77 -12.29 12.02
N GLY A 172 -7.33 -13.44 12.56
CA GLY A 172 -7.33 -14.71 11.83
C GLY A 172 -8.69 -15.18 11.30
N ASN A 173 -9.78 -14.61 11.83
CA ASN A 173 -11.14 -14.87 11.37
C ASN A 173 -11.70 -13.78 10.45
N LEU A 174 -10.87 -12.84 9.99
CA LEU A 174 -11.32 -11.88 8.99
C LEU A 174 -11.90 -12.64 7.79
N ARG A 175 -13.06 -12.19 7.35
CA ARG A 175 -13.72 -12.65 6.13
C ARG A 175 -14.16 -11.43 5.36
N PHE A 176 -14.06 -11.50 4.06
CA PHE A 176 -14.70 -10.52 3.22
C PHE A 176 -16.15 -10.92 2.95
N SER A 177 -17.02 -9.93 2.78
CA SER A 177 -18.48 -10.12 2.73
C SER A 177 -19.03 -10.22 1.30
N SER A 178 -18.21 -10.20 0.25
CA SER A 178 -18.73 -10.29 -1.11
C SER A 178 -19.00 -11.74 -1.52
N ALA A 179 -20.13 -11.96 -2.14
CA ALA A 179 -20.58 -13.27 -2.64
C ALA A 179 -19.97 -13.65 -4.00
N ASP A 180 -19.18 -12.75 -4.61
CA ASP A 180 -18.52 -12.98 -5.90
C ASP A 180 -16.99 -12.85 -5.75
N PRO A 181 -16.20 -13.81 -6.27
CA PRO A 181 -14.76 -13.61 -6.41
C PRO A 181 -14.55 -12.44 -7.35
N GLY A 182 -13.89 -11.39 -6.84
CA GLY A 182 -13.63 -10.16 -7.58
C GLY A 182 -12.83 -10.42 -8.87
N GLU A 183 -13.08 -9.60 -9.86
CA GLU A 183 -12.32 -9.59 -11.12
C GLU A 183 -10.88 -9.13 -10.83
N ASP A 184 -9.87 -9.87 -11.33
CA ASP A 184 -8.44 -9.46 -11.24
C ASP A 184 -8.29 -7.99 -11.66
N THR A 185 -7.58 -7.21 -10.87
CA THR A 185 -7.32 -5.78 -11.08
C THR A 185 -6.94 -5.44 -12.53
N LEU A 186 -6.11 -6.28 -13.14
CA LEU A 186 -5.68 -6.07 -14.52
C LEU A 186 -6.83 -6.26 -15.50
N GLN A 187 -7.65 -7.29 -15.31
CA GLN A 187 -8.83 -7.56 -16.13
C GLN A 187 -9.88 -6.46 -15.95
N ARG A 188 -10.12 -6.03 -14.70
CA ARG A 188 -11.01 -4.90 -14.40
C ARG A 188 -10.54 -3.63 -15.12
N MET A 189 -9.25 -3.30 -15.08
CA MET A 189 -8.70 -2.16 -15.79
C MET A 189 -8.92 -2.28 -17.31
N ILE A 190 -8.64 -3.44 -17.91
CA ILE A 190 -8.84 -3.68 -19.34
C ILE A 190 -10.30 -3.46 -19.71
N ARG A 191 -11.22 -4.04 -18.96
CA ARG A 191 -12.66 -3.92 -19.18
C ARG A 191 -13.14 -2.48 -19.05
N LEU A 192 -12.81 -1.80 -17.96
CA LEU A 192 -13.25 -0.42 -17.72
C LEU A 192 -12.73 0.57 -18.78
N VAL A 193 -11.48 0.40 -19.21
CA VAL A 193 -10.90 1.22 -20.30
C VAL A 193 -11.63 0.95 -21.63
N ALA A 194 -12.00 -0.29 -21.89
CA ALA A 194 -12.77 -0.64 -23.10
C ALA A 194 -14.20 -0.07 -23.04
N GLU A 195 -14.90 -0.21 -21.92
CA GLU A 195 -16.28 0.25 -21.74
C GLU A 195 -16.39 1.78 -21.77
N THR A 196 -15.46 2.48 -21.12
CA THR A 196 -15.55 3.95 -20.95
C THR A 196 -14.96 4.72 -22.14
N HIS A 197 -13.85 4.23 -22.70
CA HIS A 197 -13.09 4.95 -23.73
C HIS A 197 -13.09 4.25 -25.10
N GLY A 198 -13.67 3.06 -25.21
CA GLY A 198 -13.62 2.27 -26.44
C GLY A 198 -12.23 1.73 -26.78
N ILE A 199 -11.29 1.71 -25.82
CA ILE A 199 -9.89 1.36 -26.04
C ILE A 199 -9.65 -0.09 -25.58
N ASN A 200 -9.40 -1.01 -26.50
CA ASN A 200 -9.12 -2.41 -26.18
C ASN A 200 -7.63 -2.63 -25.90
N LEU A 201 -7.22 -2.64 -24.64
CA LEU A 201 -5.86 -2.95 -24.26
C LEU A 201 -5.61 -4.46 -24.32
N THR A 202 -4.43 -4.86 -24.82
CA THR A 202 -3.97 -6.24 -24.63
C THR A 202 -3.49 -6.41 -23.19
N LYS A 203 -3.47 -7.65 -22.67
CA LYS A 203 -2.95 -7.95 -21.35
C LYS A 203 -1.57 -7.33 -21.12
N ARG A 204 -0.66 -7.46 -22.10
CA ARG A 204 0.71 -6.91 -22.01
C ARG A 204 0.73 -5.39 -22.00
N GLN A 205 -0.13 -4.73 -22.73
CA GLN A 205 -0.27 -3.27 -22.70
C GLN A 205 -0.80 -2.80 -21.34
N ALA A 206 -1.75 -3.51 -20.76
CA ALA A 206 -2.29 -3.21 -19.45
C ALA A 206 -1.25 -3.43 -18.32
N GLU A 207 -0.45 -4.50 -18.36
CA GLU A 207 0.66 -4.74 -17.44
C GLU A 207 1.67 -3.59 -17.49
N VAL A 208 2.06 -3.17 -18.69
CA VAL A 208 2.98 -2.03 -18.87
C VAL A 208 2.34 -0.73 -18.38
N ALA A 209 1.05 -0.48 -18.67
CA ALA A 209 0.33 0.70 -18.19
C ALA A 209 0.34 0.78 -16.66
N LEU A 210 -0.02 -0.30 -15.97
CA LEU A 210 -0.06 -0.37 -14.52
C LEU A 210 1.33 -0.11 -13.89
N LEU A 211 2.38 -0.74 -14.43
CA LEU A 211 3.74 -0.52 -13.93
C LEU A 211 4.25 0.90 -14.17
N VAL A 212 3.86 1.52 -15.30
CA VAL A 212 4.15 2.95 -15.57
C VAL A 212 3.45 3.84 -14.54
N LEU A 213 2.17 3.58 -14.25
CA LEU A 213 1.39 4.33 -13.26
C LEU A 213 1.96 4.18 -11.84
N ARG A 214 2.47 2.99 -11.49
CA ARG A 214 3.16 2.72 -10.22
C ARG A 214 4.53 3.41 -10.11
N GLY A 215 5.09 3.92 -11.20
CA GLY A 215 6.35 4.68 -11.21
C GLY A 215 7.59 3.84 -11.51
N HIS A 216 7.45 2.74 -12.23
CA HIS A 216 8.60 1.96 -12.70
C HIS A 216 9.20 2.57 -13.97
N SER A 217 10.55 2.64 -14.04
CA SER A 217 11.25 2.95 -15.27
C SER A 217 11.15 1.82 -16.31
N SER A 218 11.46 2.11 -17.56
CA SER A 218 11.49 1.07 -18.60
C SER A 218 12.46 -0.07 -18.29
N THR A 219 13.53 0.19 -17.56
CA THR A 219 14.48 -0.83 -17.09
C THR A 219 13.84 -1.72 -16.02
N SER A 220 13.21 -1.11 -15.02
CA SER A 220 12.53 -1.83 -13.95
C SER A 220 11.35 -2.68 -14.48
N ILE A 221 10.55 -2.12 -15.41
CA ILE A 221 9.47 -2.85 -16.10
C ILE A 221 10.03 -4.04 -16.87
N GLY A 222 11.15 -3.83 -17.60
CA GLY A 222 11.79 -4.90 -18.37
C GLY A 222 12.19 -6.09 -17.50
N LEU A 223 12.82 -5.82 -16.35
CA LEU A 223 13.21 -6.85 -15.37
C LEU A 223 11.99 -7.61 -14.84
N ARG A 224 10.92 -6.90 -14.44
CA ARG A 224 9.69 -7.52 -13.90
C ARG A 224 8.95 -8.37 -14.93
N LEU A 225 8.91 -7.94 -16.18
CA LEU A 225 8.17 -8.61 -17.24
C LEU A 225 9.02 -9.60 -18.07
N GLY A 226 10.31 -9.75 -17.76
CA GLY A 226 11.23 -10.63 -18.50
C GLY A 226 11.44 -10.20 -19.95
N ILE A 227 11.45 -8.89 -20.25
CA ILE A 227 11.63 -8.33 -21.59
C ILE A 227 12.70 -7.22 -21.59
N SER A 228 13.21 -6.87 -22.77
CA SER A 228 14.20 -5.78 -22.86
C SER A 228 13.59 -4.41 -22.55
N PRO A 229 14.36 -3.46 -21.98
CA PRO A 229 13.89 -2.07 -21.82
C PRO A 229 13.46 -1.43 -23.14
N GLN A 230 14.05 -1.83 -24.24
CA GLN A 230 13.68 -1.35 -25.58
C GLN A 230 12.28 -1.87 -25.97
N THR A 231 11.97 -3.13 -25.66
CA THR A 231 10.65 -3.71 -25.87
C THR A 231 9.59 -2.99 -25.04
N VAL A 232 9.92 -2.62 -23.78
CA VAL A 232 9.04 -1.80 -22.94
C VAL A 232 8.74 -0.45 -23.57
N LYS A 233 9.76 0.24 -24.12
CA LYS A 233 9.57 1.51 -24.83
C LYS A 233 8.64 1.37 -26.04
N VAL A 234 8.71 0.24 -26.77
CA VAL A 234 7.79 -0.05 -27.87
C VAL A 234 6.35 -0.20 -27.34
N PHE A 235 6.13 -1.00 -26.27
CA PHE A 235 4.80 -1.14 -25.67
C PHE A 235 4.25 0.20 -25.16
N ARG A 236 5.08 1.03 -24.49
CA ARG A 236 4.67 2.38 -24.07
C ARG A 236 4.25 3.26 -25.24
N LYS A 237 5.04 3.25 -26.32
CA LYS A 237 4.68 4.01 -27.53
C LYS A 237 3.34 3.55 -28.12
N GLN A 238 3.15 2.24 -28.26
CA GLN A 238 1.90 1.67 -28.76
C GLN A 238 0.72 1.99 -27.84
N LEU A 239 0.90 1.88 -26.52
CA LEU A 239 -0.09 2.24 -25.50
C LEU A 239 -0.49 3.72 -25.64
N TYR A 240 0.47 4.62 -25.70
CA TYR A 240 0.22 6.06 -25.83
C TYR A 240 -0.48 6.42 -27.14
N GLN A 241 -0.07 5.82 -28.24
CA GLN A 241 -0.76 5.99 -29.52
C GLN A 241 -2.21 5.49 -29.48
N LYS A 242 -2.42 4.30 -28.88
CA LYS A 242 -3.76 3.69 -28.77
C LYS A 242 -4.70 4.48 -27.87
N CYS A 243 -4.18 5.07 -26.80
CA CYS A 243 -4.92 5.92 -25.89
C CYS A 243 -5.01 7.38 -26.36
N SER A 244 -4.37 7.75 -27.47
CA SER A 244 -4.28 9.14 -27.97
C SER A 244 -3.72 10.12 -26.93
N ILE A 245 -2.69 9.68 -26.19
CA ILE A 245 -2.02 10.46 -25.13
C ILE A 245 -0.53 10.60 -25.44
N SER A 246 0.14 11.54 -24.77
CA SER A 246 1.57 11.87 -24.98
C SER A 246 2.42 11.73 -23.71
N SER A 247 1.79 11.62 -22.52
CA SER A 247 2.48 11.67 -21.26
C SER A 247 1.97 10.64 -20.24
N GLN A 248 2.77 10.39 -19.20
CA GLN A 248 2.37 9.56 -18.07
C GLN A 248 1.25 10.22 -17.25
N ALA A 249 1.25 11.55 -17.16
CA ALA A 249 0.18 12.28 -16.47
C ALA A 249 -1.17 12.10 -17.19
N GLU A 250 -1.20 12.12 -18.53
CA GLU A 250 -2.41 11.83 -19.30
C GLU A 250 -2.86 10.36 -19.15
N LEU A 251 -1.90 9.40 -19.07
CA LEU A 251 -2.23 8.01 -18.78
C LEU A 251 -2.88 7.87 -17.39
N PHE A 252 -2.34 8.58 -16.39
CA PHE A 252 -2.90 8.63 -15.04
C PHE A 252 -4.32 9.21 -15.05
N ALA A 253 -4.52 10.36 -15.69
CA ALA A 253 -5.81 11.01 -15.80
C ALA A 253 -6.86 10.16 -16.53
N LEU A 254 -6.43 9.33 -17.49
CA LEU A 254 -7.32 8.44 -18.25
C LEU A 254 -7.72 7.20 -17.44
N ILE A 255 -6.78 6.57 -16.73
CA ILE A 255 -7.00 5.25 -16.10
C ILE A 255 -7.46 5.37 -14.64
N THR A 256 -6.86 6.28 -13.86
CA THR A 256 -7.11 6.34 -12.41
C THR A 256 -8.57 6.61 -12.06
N PRO A 257 -9.31 7.51 -12.72
CA PRO A 257 -10.73 7.71 -12.43
C PRO A 257 -11.60 6.46 -12.64
N LEU A 258 -11.18 5.56 -13.54
CA LEU A 258 -11.89 4.30 -13.80
C LEU A 258 -11.67 3.27 -12.70
N LEU A 259 -10.49 3.31 -12.07
CA LEU A 259 -10.15 2.41 -10.95
C LEU A 259 -10.77 2.90 -9.64
N VAL A 260 -11.15 4.19 -9.58
CA VAL A 260 -11.68 4.90 -8.40
C VAL A 260 -13.21 4.80 -8.30
N ASN A 261 -13.91 4.41 -9.36
CA ASN A 261 -15.35 4.17 -9.40
C ASN A 261 -15.64 2.67 -9.38
#